data_258fa49b372b460fa726b44df38526ea
#
_entry.id   258fa49b372b460fa726b44df38526ea
#
_cell.length_a   1.000
_cell.length_b   1.000
_cell.length_c   1.000
_cell.angle_alpha   90.00
_cell.angle_beta   90.00
_cell.angle_gamma   90.00
#
_symmetry.space_group_name_H-M   'P 1'
#
loop_
_entity.id
_entity.type
_entity.pdbx_description
1 polymer ?
#
loop_
_entity_poly.entity_id
_entity_poly.type
_entity_poly.pdbx_seq_one_letter_code
_entity_poly.pdbx_strand_id
1 'polypeptide(L)'
;MSDLTATSTTGRTGKLKHLYAAAALLLGASGVQASTWQAGYEPGLWQASNPSQLNCELTHYIPNFGEARFIHRAGESVRMEIQPFRHAFRPGQVQLVAMAPQWLPGTGTHHLGSYDLVTTDRPMRIATQQTELVLESLRQGLMPSMVQEDRDSRIERRRASLTPLHFHPAFADFQLCQAQLLPVNYDQIRDVMINFHLGGAELTQADRDQLDLIVRYTYADPEVIVVMVDGHSDASGTRRDNRELSSRRADAVTEYMLARGMPQELIVSQYHGQRYPIADNRTAQGRATNRRVTIKLERELEIKPLF
;
A
#
# COMPACT_ATOMS: atom_id res chain seq x y z
N MET A 1 -31.27 8.40 85.88
CA MET A 1 -31.97 9.49 86.55
C MET A 1 -32.70 10.23 85.46
N SER A 2 -33.95 9.89 85.49
CA SER A 2 -35.15 10.73 85.62
C SER A 2 -35.52 11.41 84.33
N ASP A 3 -36.47 10.89 83.61
CA ASP A 3 -37.94 11.04 83.79
C ASP A 3 -38.45 12.30 83.12
N LEU A 4 -39.36 12.12 82.32
CA LEU A 4 -40.85 12.20 82.30
C LEU A 4 -41.26 13.37 81.40
N THR A 5 -42.20 13.36 80.65
CA THR A 5 -43.56 12.90 80.39
C THR A 5 -44.20 13.88 79.37
N ALA A 6 -44.86 13.39 78.43
CA ALA A 6 -46.30 13.37 78.16
C ALA A 6 -46.97 14.77 78.02
N THR A 7 -47.75 15.03 77.03
CA THR A 7 -49.15 14.74 76.75
C THR A 7 -49.64 15.60 75.59
N SER A 8 -50.23 15.01 74.54
CA SER A 8 -51.67 15.06 74.20
C SER A 8 -52.27 16.45 73.95
N THR A 9 -52.78 16.72 72.78
CA THR A 9 -54.21 16.70 72.40
C THR A 9 -54.53 17.24 71.06
N THR A 10 -55.24 16.46 70.31
CA THR A 10 -56.38 16.74 69.40
C THR A 10 -56.57 18.11 68.75
N GLY A 11 -56.81 18.11 67.43
CA GLY A 11 -57.43 19.21 66.74
C GLY A 11 -57.65 18.93 65.25
N ARG A 12 -58.75 18.39 64.95
CA ARG A 12 -59.45 18.10 63.70
C ARG A 12 -59.62 19.36 62.87
N THR A 13 -59.36 19.34 61.58
CA THR A 13 -60.28 19.77 60.52
C THR A 13 -59.58 19.75 59.16
N GLY A 14 -60.22 19.11 58.23
CA GLY A 14 -59.74 18.88 56.89
C GLY A 14 -59.76 20.12 55.98
N LYS A 15 -58.96 20.04 54.99
CA LYS A 15 -59.20 20.64 53.67
C LYS A 15 -58.45 19.85 52.54
N LEU A 16 -59.24 19.22 51.68
CA LEU A 16 -58.81 18.71 50.42
C LEU A 16 -58.06 19.82 49.70
N LYS A 17 -56.82 19.57 49.34
CA LYS A 17 -56.11 20.37 48.30
C LYS A 17 -55.61 19.47 47.22
N HIS A 18 -56.06 19.75 46.06
CA HIS A 18 -55.79 19.12 44.79
C HIS A 18 -54.27 18.93 44.57
N LEU A 19 -53.84 17.66 44.43
CA LEU A 19 -52.56 17.33 43.88
C LEU A 19 -52.62 17.55 42.35
N TYR A 20 -52.07 18.64 41.87
CA TYR A 20 -51.67 18.74 40.47
C TYR A 20 -50.37 17.91 40.31
N ALA A 21 -50.52 16.73 39.73
CA ALA A 21 -49.39 15.97 39.21
C ALA A 21 -48.90 16.68 37.95
N ALA A 22 -47.82 17.47 38.09
CA ALA A 22 -47.07 17.97 36.97
C ALA A 22 -46.32 16.78 36.32
N ALA A 23 -46.91 16.18 35.30
CA ALA A 23 -46.18 15.26 34.44
C ALA A 23 -45.15 16.09 33.67
N ALA A 24 -43.88 16.07 34.14
CA ALA A 24 -42.75 16.55 33.40
C ALA A 24 -42.56 15.61 32.20
N LEU A 25 -43.08 16.02 31.04
CA LEU A 25 -42.69 15.44 29.77
C LEU A 25 -41.17 15.70 29.60
N LEU A 26 -40.36 14.71 29.94
CA LEU A 26 -39.00 14.59 29.47
C LEU A 26 -39.09 14.33 27.95
N LEU A 27 -39.13 15.42 27.19
CA LEU A 27 -38.77 15.39 25.79
C LEU A 27 -37.31 14.95 25.73
N GLY A 28 -37.11 13.65 25.58
CA GLY A 28 -35.83 13.08 25.21
C GLY A 28 -35.42 13.67 23.87
N ALA A 29 -34.61 14.72 23.90
CA ALA A 29 -33.87 15.14 22.75
C ALA A 29 -33.02 13.93 22.34
N SER A 30 -33.49 13.17 21.34
CA SER A 30 -32.69 12.18 20.63
C SER A 30 -31.54 12.95 19.99
N GLY A 31 -30.50 13.15 20.76
CA GLY A 31 -29.27 13.78 20.27
C GLY A 31 -28.74 12.94 19.13
N VAL A 32 -28.69 13.55 17.98
CA VAL A 32 -28.04 13.07 16.79
C VAL A 32 -26.61 12.70 17.14
N GLN A 33 -26.30 11.41 17.28
CA GLN A 33 -24.94 10.97 17.53
C GLN A 33 -24.19 10.93 16.22
N ALA A 34 -23.44 12.00 15.91
CA ALA A 34 -22.45 11.97 14.86
C ALA A 34 -21.30 11.05 15.29
N SER A 35 -21.12 9.94 14.62
CA SER A 35 -19.97 9.05 14.86
C SER A 35 -18.71 9.71 14.28
N THR A 36 -17.91 10.33 15.13
CA THR A 36 -16.65 10.96 14.74
C THR A 36 -15.47 10.20 15.36
N TRP A 37 -14.57 9.74 14.52
CA TRP A 37 -13.31 9.12 14.91
C TRP A 37 -12.16 10.05 14.50
N GLN A 38 -11.41 10.45 15.48
CA GLN A 38 -10.29 11.35 15.29
C GLN A 38 -9.25 11.06 16.37
N ALA A 39 -7.99 11.06 15.99
CA ALA A 39 -6.89 11.01 16.94
C ALA A 39 -6.83 12.28 17.78
N GLY A 40 -6.51 12.14 19.05
CA GLY A 40 -6.21 13.23 19.95
C GLY A 40 -4.80 13.80 19.74
N TYR A 41 -4.20 14.34 20.82
CA TYR A 41 -2.85 14.90 20.82
C TYR A 41 -1.77 13.85 21.17
N GLU A 42 -2.14 12.58 21.23
CA GLU A 42 -1.27 11.50 21.65
C GLU A 42 -0.10 11.32 20.66
N PRO A 43 1.15 11.18 21.15
CA PRO A 43 2.27 10.84 20.31
C PRO A 43 2.19 9.36 19.84
N GLY A 44 2.87 9.04 18.74
CA GLY A 44 3.01 7.67 18.24
C GLY A 44 1.87 7.15 17.37
N LEU A 45 0.93 8.01 16.99
CA LEU A 45 -0.16 7.66 16.07
C LEU A 45 0.30 7.54 14.61
N TRP A 46 1.41 8.18 14.25
CA TRP A 46 2.09 8.04 12.98
C TRP A 46 3.33 7.18 13.14
N GLN A 47 3.49 6.20 12.26
CA GLN A 47 4.62 5.29 12.26
C GLN A 47 5.07 5.03 10.82
N ALA A 48 6.35 5.21 10.54
CA ALA A 48 6.97 4.76 9.30
C ALA A 48 7.56 3.36 9.49
N SER A 49 7.49 2.54 8.46
CA SER A 49 8.18 1.24 8.43
C SER A 49 9.70 1.43 8.41
N ASN A 50 10.42 0.40 8.82
CA ASN A 50 11.87 0.36 8.63
C ASN A 50 12.23 0.51 7.14
N PRO A 51 13.36 1.15 6.82
CA PRO A 51 13.83 1.28 5.44
C PRO A 51 13.90 -0.08 4.73
N SER A 52 13.36 -0.13 3.52
CA SER A 52 13.35 -1.31 2.66
C SER A 52 13.54 -0.88 1.20
N GLN A 53 14.15 -1.73 0.40
CA GLN A 53 14.29 -1.49 -1.04
C GLN A 53 13.05 -1.90 -1.85
N LEU A 54 12.10 -2.61 -1.23
CA LEU A 54 10.91 -3.14 -1.92
C LEU A 54 9.60 -2.52 -1.48
N ASN A 55 9.51 -2.07 -0.22
CA ASN A 55 8.26 -1.56 0.34
C ASN A 55 8.51 -0.53 1.43
N CYS A 56 7.81 0.59 1.34
CA CYS A 56 7.76 1.62 2.37
C CYS A 56 6.32 1.83 2.79
N GLU A 57 6.09 1.97 4.08
CA GLU A 57 4.77 2.16 4.65
C GLU A 57 4.79 3.27 5.69
N LEU A 58 3.79 4.15 5.63
CA LEU A 58 3.50 5.15 6.65
C LEU A 58 2.09 4.90 7.14
N THR A 59 1.95 4.56 8.41
CA THR A 59 0.68 4.20 9.04
C THR A 59 0.22 5.27 10.00
N HIS A 60 -1.07 5.57 9.97
CA HIS A 60 -1.75 6.41 10.95
C HIS A 60 -2.85 5.61 11.65
N TYR A 61 -2.74 5.50 12.97
CA TYR A 61 -3.76 4.89 13.79
C TYR A 61 -4.86 5.89 14.14
N ILE A 62 -6.11 5.53 13.88
CA ILE A 62 -7.29 6.33 14.22
C ILE A 62 -8.03 5.61 15.35
N PRO A 63 -8.01 6.14 16.61
CA PRO A 63 -8.61 5.48 17.76
C PRO A 63 -10.07 5.08 17.56
N ASN A 64 -10.41 3.86 17.93
CA ASN A 64 -11.75 3.25 17.79
C ASN A 64 -12.27 3.11 16.35
N PHE A 65 -11.47 3.44 15.34
CA PHE A 65 -11.85 3.31 13.95
C PHE A 65 -11.03 2.25 13.22
N GLY A 66 -9.70 2.39 13.22
CA GLY A 66 -8.81 1.56 12.43
C GLY A 66 -7.51 2.28 12.09
N GLU A 67 -7.00 2.02 10.91
CA GLU A 67 -5.76 2.62 10.44
C GLU A 67 -5.87 3.08 8.98
N ALA A 68 -5.06 4.08 8.65
CA ALA A 68 -4.78 4.50 7.29
C ALA A 68 -3.32 4.22 6.99
N ARG A 69 -3.04 3.53 5.89
CA ARG A 69 -1.69 3.15 5.46
C ARG A 69 -1.39 3.76 4.12
N PHE A 70 -0.29 4.47 4.03
CA PHE A 70 0.31 4.95 2.80
C PHE A 70 1.39 3.96 2.40
N ILE A 71 1.21 3.30 1.29
CA ILE A 71 2.06 2.19 0.84
C ILE A 71 2.72 2.61 -0.47
N HIS A 72 4.06 2.56 -0.50
CA HIS A 72 4.85 2.75 -1.71
C HIS A 72 5.72 1.52 -1.92
N ARG A 73 5.43 0.78 -2.97
CA ARG A 73 6.23 -0.37 -3.37
C ARG A 73 7.18 -0.01 -4.49
N ALA A 74 8.30 -0.72 -4.56
CA ALA A 74 9.25 -0.61 -5.64
C ALA A 74 8.54 -0.73 -7.01
N GLY A 75 8.86 0.17 -7.94
CA GLY A 75 8.25 0.21 -9.28
C GLY A 75 6.76 0.54 -9.34
N GLU A 76 6.14 0.93 -8.23
CA GLU A 76 4.73 1.34 -8.18
C GLU A 76 4.61 2.80 -7.72
N SER A 77 3.44 3.39 -7.87
CA SER A 77 3.10 4.68 -7.28
C SER A 77 2.57 4.51 -5.85
N VAL A 78 2.71 5.54 -5.03
CA VAL A 78 2.14 5.57 -3.67
C VAL A 78 0.62 5.44 -3.72
N ARG A 79 0.06 4.65 -2.82
CA ARG A 79 -1.39 4.52 -2.63
C ARG A 79 -1.74 4.56 -1.15
N MET A 80 -2.95 4.91 -0.82
CA MET A 80 -3.46 4.86 0.54
C MET A 80 -4.52 3.76 0.66
N GLU A 81 -4.44 3.00 1.73
CA GLU A 81 -5.45 2.02 2.13
C GLU A 81 -5.99 2.40 3.52
N ILE A 82 -7.30 2.28 3.69
CA ILE A 82 -7.98 2.57 4.95
C ILE A 82 -8.63 1.29 5.41
N GLN A 83 -8.21 0.81 6.57
CA GLN A 83 -8.66 -0.42 7.19
C GLN A 83 -9.41 -0.12 8.48
N PRO A 84 -10.76 -0.08 8.48
CA PRO A 84 -11.52 0.03 9.72
C PRO A 84 -11.48 -1.30 10.49
N PHE A 85 -11.40 -1.23 11.82
CA PHE A 85 -11.48 -2.41 12.71
C PHE A 85 -12.90 -2.98 12.83
N ARG A 86 -13.92 -2.17 12.54
CA ARG A 86 -15.33 -2.52 12.55
C ARG A 86 -16.01 -1.86 11.37
N HIS A 87 -17.26 -2.22 11.12
CA HIS A 87 -18.11 -1.58 10.11
C HIS A 87 -18.42 -0.13 10.48
N ALA A 88 -17.43 0.75 10.36
CA ALA A 88 -17.57 2.17 10.71
C ALA A 88 -18.41 2.94 9.68
N PHE A 89 -18.26 2.61 8.41
CA PHE A 89 -19.05 3.14 7.31
C PHE A 89 -20.07 2.10 6.83
N ARG A 90 -21.12 2.56 6.18
CA ARG A 90 -22.12 1.71 5.50
C ARG A 90 -21.80 1.63 4.00
N PRO A 91 -22.30 0.63 3.25
CA PRO A 91 -22.28 0.67 1.80
C PRO A 91 -22.90 1.99 1.29
N GLY A 92 -22.27 2.60 0.29
CA GLY A 92 -22.67 3.89 -0.27
C GLY A 92 -21.51 4.85 -0.48
N GLN A 93 -21.80 6.07 -0.81
CA GLN A 93 -20.79 7.08 -1.12
C GLN A 93 -20.10 7.62 0.12
N VAL A 94 -18.78 7.62 0.10
CA VAL A 94 -17.89 8.25 1.09
C VAL A 94 -17.13 9.38 0.40
N GLN A 95 -17.16 10.57 0.97
CA GLN A 95 -16.40 11.72 0.48
C GLN A 95 -15.06 11.80 1.22
N LEU A 96 -14.01 12.07 0.47
CA LEU A 96 -12.70 12.40 1.01
C LEU A 96 -12.52 13.91 0.91
N VAL A 97 -12.32 14.56 2.04
CA VAL A 97 -12.19 16.02 2.14
C VAL A 97 -11.01 16.39 3.02
N ALA A 98 -10.35 17.52 2.77
CA ALA A 98 -9.40 18.13 3.68
C ALA A 98 -10.09 19.25 4.43
N MET A 99 -10.04 19.20 5.77
CA MET A 99 -10.67 20.17 6.66
C MET A 99 -9.63 20.92 7.47
N ALA A 100 -9.91 22.17 7.81
CA ALA A 100 -9.11 22.90 8.77
C ALA A 100 -9.28 22.31 10.18
N PRO A 101 -8.20 22.05 10.93
CA PRO A 101 -8.31 21.77 12.35
C PRO A 101 -8.74 22.99 13.14
N GLN A 102 -9.25 22.81 14.34
CA GLN A 102 -9.78 23.91 15.18
C GLN A 102 -8.75 25.01 15.49
N TRP A 103 -7.46 24.66 15.49
CA TRP A 103 -6.36 25.61 15.75
C TRP A 103 -5.86 26.34 14.50
N LEU A 104 -6.40 26.04 13.31
CA LEU A 104 -6.04 26.71 12.05
C LEU A 104 -7.32 27.27 11.39
N PRO A 105 -7.93 28.32 11.94
CA PRO A 105 -9.15 28.89 11.41
C PRO A 105 -8.91 29.60 10.05
N GLY A 106 -9.94 29.62 9.22
CA GLY A 106 -9.92 30.41 7.95
C GLY A 106 -9.66 29.62 6.68
N THR A 107 -9.25 28.36 6.75
CA THR A 107 -9.18 27.47 5.59
C THR A 107 -10.49 26.73 5.43
N GLY A 108 -11.08 26.77 4.23
CA GLY A 108 -12.33 26.05 3.90
C GLY A 108 -12.15 24.53 3.89
N THR A 109 -13.21 23.82 3.57
CA THR A 109 -13.16 22.37 3.27
C THR A 109 -12.83 22.19 1.79
N HIS A 110 -11.80 21.40 1.48
CA HIS A 110 -11.40 21.05 0.13
C HIS A 110 -11.83 19.64 -0.20
N HIS A 111 -12.52 19.44 -1.32
CA HIS A 111 -12.92 18.13 -1.79
C HIS A 111 -11.72 17.44 -2.47
N LEU A 112 -11.35 16.24 -2.01
CA LEU A 112 -10.23 15.46 -2.53
C LEU A 112 -10.68 14.29 -3.41
N GLY A 113 -11.94 13.83 -3.25
CA GLY A 113 -12.50 12.75 -4.03
C GLY A 113 -13.76 12.15 -3.41
N SER A 114 -14.39 11.23 -4.15
CA SER A 114 -15.55 10.47 -3.69
C SER A 114 -15.35 9.00 -4.03
N TYR A 115 -15.79 8.10 -3.15
CA TYR A 115 -15.62 6.66 -3.27
C TYR A 115 -16.94 5.96 -2.98
N ASP A 116 -17.28 4.98 -3.82
CA ASP A 116 -18.43 4.11 -3.59
C ASP A 116 -17.97 2.88 -2.80
N LEU A 117 -18.35 2.82 -1.54
CA LEU A 117 -18.10 1.71 -0.66
C LEU A 117 -19.12 0.60 -0.93
N VAL A 118 -18.69 -0.49 -1.54
CA VAL A 118 -19.55 -1.64 -1.87
C VAL A 118 -19.63 -2.61 -0.68
N THR A 119 -18.48 -2.85 -0.02
CA THR A 119 -18.37 -3.71 1.15
C THR A 119 -17.59 -3.00 2.25
N THR A 120 -17.82 -3.41 3.49
CA THR A 120 -17.16 -2.82 4.68
C THR A 120 -16.12 -3.72 5.31
N ASP A 121 -15.92 -4.90 4.74
CA ASP A 121 -15.00 -5.95 5.20
C ASP A 121 -13.64 -5.93 4.51
N ARG A 122 -13.48 -5.09 3.49
CA ARG A 122 -12.22 -4.90 2.76
C ARG A 122 -11.66 -3.50 2.98
N PRO A 123 -10.31 -3.34 2.91
CA PRO A 123 -9.69 -2.02 2.93
C PRO A 123 -10.22 -1.15 1.80
N MET A 124 -10.53 0.10 2.11
CA MET A 124 -10.82 1.12 1.10
C MET A 124 -9.50 1.55 0.46
N ARG A 125 -9.37 1.34 -0.84
CA ARG A 125 -8.17 1.73 -1.61
C ARG A 125 -8.39 3.09 -2.26
N ILE A 126 -7.49 4.00 -1.96
CA ILE A 126 -7.47 5.36 -2.48
C ILE A 126 -6.46 5.43 -3.62
N ALA A 127 -6.87 5.93 -4.76
CA ALA A 127 -6.00 6.06 -5.94
C ALA A 127 -4.83 7.03 -5.70
N THR A 128 -3.76 6.86 -6.46
CA THR A 128 -2.51 7.63 -6.32
C THR A 128 -2.73 9.14 -6.28
N GLN A 129 -3.47 9.69 -7.23
CA GLN A 129 -3.71 11.14 -7.29
C GLN A 129 -4.34 11.69 -6.01
N GLN A 130 -5.36 11.00 -5.47
CA GLN A 130 -6.00 11.42 -4.22
C GLN A 130 -5.09 11.17 -3.01
N THR A 131 -4.27 10.11 -3.04
CA THR A 131 -3.28 9.85 -2.00
C THR A 131 -2.28 10.98 -1.89
N GLU A 132 -1.78 11.51 -3.01
CA GLU A 132 -0.88 12.65 -3.06
C GLU A 132 -1.54 13.93 -2.51
N LEU A 133 -2.81 14.16 -2.85
CA LEU A 133 -3.59 15.29 -2.29
C LEU A 133 -3.79 15.16 -0.77
N VAL A 134 -3.98 13.94 -0.26
CA VAL A 134 -4.05 13.68 1.18
C VAL A 134 -2.73 13.99 1.87
N LEU A 135 -1.61 13.49 1.32
CA LEU A 135 -0.27 13.76 1.87
C LEU A 135 0.05 15.26 1.85
N GLU A 136 -0.27 15.94 0.77
CA GLU A 136 -0.08 17.39 0.66
C GLU A 136 -0.95 18.17 1.67
N SER A 137 -2.21 17.76 1.85
CA SER A 137 -3.09 18.35 2.86
C SER A 137 -2.53 18.18 4.28
N LEU A 138 -1.99 17.00 4.61
CA LEU A 138 -1.31 16.76 5.89
C LEU A 138 -0.08 17.64 6.09
N ARG A 139 0.72 17.83 5.03
CA ARG A 139 1.88 18.75 5.05
C ARG A 139 1.49 20.21 5.31
N GLN A 140 0.34 20.62 4.81
CA GLN A 140 -0.24 21.94 5.05
C GLN A 140 -0.89 22.09 6.43
N GLY A 141 -0.91 21.03 7.24
CA GLY A 141 -1.53 21.03 8.56
C GLY A 141 -3.06 20.87 8.53
N LEU A 142 -3.62 20.47 7.38
CA LEU A 142 -5.04 20.15 7.25
C LEU A 142 -5.32 18.73 7.73
N MET A 143 -6.59 18.44 7.96
CA MET A 143 -7.11 17.14 8.41
C MET A 143 -7.87 16.45 7.27
N PRO A 144 -7.23 15.56 6.49
CA PRO A 144 -7.95 14.70 5.57
C PRO A 144 -8.97 13.85 6.32
N SER A 145 -10.21 13.84 5.85
CA SER A 145 -11.33 13.20 6.52
C SER A 145 -12.19 12.45 5.52
N MET A 146 -12.56 11.24 5.87
CA MET A 146 -13.60 10.48 5.20
C MET A 146 -14.93 10.84 5.83
N VAL A 147 -15.87 11.26 5.02
CA VAL A 147 -17.20 11.70 5.46
C VAL A 147 -18.27 10.92 4.71
N GLN A 148 -19.19 10.32 5.44
CA GLN A 148 -20.37 9.69 4.91
C GLN A 148 -21.61 10.36 5.51
N GLU A 149 -22.50 10.82 4.63
CA GLU A 149 -23.80 11.36 5.02
C GLU A 149 -24.86 10.31 4.67
N ASP A 150 -25.74 10.01 5.60
CA ASP A 150 -26.87 9.11 5.36
C ASP A 150 -27.95 9.90 4.63
N ARG A 151 -28.37 9.44 3.45
CA ARG A 151 -29.39 10.11 2.62
C ARG A 151 -30.79 10.08 3.24
N ASP A 152 -31.07 9.09 4.06
CA ASP A 152 -32.41 8.87 4.63
C ASP A 152 -32.59 9.44 6.05
N SER A 153 -31.51 9.71 6.73
CA SER A 153 -31.55 10.33 8.05
C SER A 153 -30.79 11.67 8.01
N ARG A 154 -31.48 12.77 8.22
CA ARG A 154 -30.87 14.11 8.45
C ARG A 154 -29.90 14.15 9.64
N ILE A 155 -29.51 12.99 10.16
CA ILE A 155 -29.09 12.84 11.54
C ILE A 155 -27.74 12.12 11.73
N GLU A 156 -27.30 11.27 10.79
CA GLU A 156 -26.07 10.48 11.05
C GLU A 156 -24.95 10.85 10.05
N ARG A 157 -24.07 11.71 10.52
CA ARG A 157 -22.81 12.03 9.83
C ARG A 157 -21.69 11.20 10.44
N ARG A 158 -21.07 10.33 9.63
CA ARG A 158 -19.91 9.53 10.03
C ARG A 158 -18.65 10.19 9.50
N ARG A 159 -17.66 10.35 10.36
CA ARG A 159 -16.41 10.99 9.97
C ARG A 159 -15.23 10.28 10.63
N ALA A 160 -14.23 9.89 9.82
CA ALA A 160 -12.93 9.45 10.30
C ALA A 160 -11.85 10.38 9.74
N SER A 161 -11.00 10.92 10.61
CA SER A 161 -10.06 11.98 10.26
C SER A 161 -8.62 11.57 10.58
N LEU A 162 -7.71 11.88 9.65
CA LEU A 162 -6.28 11.85 9.87
C LEU A 162 -5.84 13.15 10.57
N THR A 163 -4.99 13.05 11.59
CA THR A 163 -4.44 14.24 12.25
C THR A 163 -3.12 14.67 11.62
N PRO A 164 -2.87 15.97 11.37
CA PRO A 164 -1.56 16.47 10.98
C PRO A 164 -0.55 16.53 12.13
N LEU A 165 -0.99 16.29 13.36
CA LEU A 165 -0.12 16.29 14.54
C LEU A 165 0.88 15.15 14.46
N HIS A 166 2.15 15.45 14.69
CA HIS A 166 3.27 14.50 14.62
C HIS A 166 3.45 13.82 13.24
N PHE A 167 2.80 14.32 12.18
CA PHE A 167 2.93 13.79 10.82
C PHE A 167 4.33 14.00 10.25
N HIS A 168 4.88 15.21 10.37
CA HIS A 168 6.14 15.59 9.70
C HIS A 168 7.34 14.68 10.01
N PRO A 169 7.64 14.31 11.28
CA PRO A 169 8.75 13.43 11.56
C PRO A 169 8.57 12.04 10.90
N ALA A 170 7.41 11.41 11.05
CA ALA A 170 7.15 10.11 10.47
C ALA A 170 7.12 10.15 8.93
N PHE A 171 6.66 11.27 8.34
CA PHE A 171 6.70 11.47 6.90
C PHE A 171 8.13 11.64 6.38
N ALA A 172 9.02 12.30 7.13
CA ALA A 172 10.43 12.38 6.79
C ALA A 172 11.09 10.99 6.75
N ASP A 173 10.81 10.13 7.73
CA ASP A 173 11.29 8.74 7.75
C ASP A 173 10.73 7.94 6.55
N PHE A 174 9.45 8.14 6.22
CA PHE A 174 8.84 7.53 5.03
C PHE A 174 9.52 7.98 3.75
N GLN A 175 9.85 9.28 3.61
CA GLN A 175 10.58 9.79 2.44
C GLN A 175 12.01 9.22 2.35
N LEU A 176 12.70 9.05 3.48
CA LEU A 176 14.01 8.40 3.51
C LEU A 176 13.93 6.93 3.05
N CYS A 177 12.88 6.22 3.43
CA CYS A 177 12.61 4.87 2.91
C CYS A 177 12.35 4.92 1.40
N GLN A 178 11.48 5.80 0.92
CA GLN A 178 11.14 5.93 -0.51
C GLN A 178 12.38 6.18 -1.39
N ALA A 179 13.35 6.95 -0.90
CA ALA A 179 14.59 7.21 -1.61
C ALA A 179 15.46 5.96 -1.84
N GLN A 180 15.20 4.88 -1.10
CA GLN A 180 15.92 3.60 -1.21
C GLN A 180 15.20 2.56 -2.06
N LEU A 181 13.93 2.82 -2.45
CA LEU A 181 13.16 1.89 -3.24
C LEU A 181 13.83 1.60 -4.58
N LEU A 182 13.79 0.35 -5.00
CA LEU A 182 14.15 -0.04 -6.34
C LEU A 182 13.15 0.56 -7.35
N PRO A 183 13.62 0.92 -8.56
CA PRO A 183 12.75 1.51 -9.59
C PRO A 183 11.83 0.50 -10.25
N VAL A 184 11.91 -0.79 -9.90
CA VAL A 184 11.15 -1.90 -10.48
C VAL A 184 10.59 -2.81 -9.40
N ASN A 185 9.43 -3.43 -9.71
CA ASN A 185 8.86 -4.52 -8.94
C ASN A 185 9.17 -5.88 -9.59
N TYR A 186 8.73 -6.97 -8.94
CA TYR A 186 8.94 -8.34 -9.42
C TYR A 186 8.39 -8.57 -10.82
N ASP A 187 7.15 -8.13 -11.11
CA ASP A 187 6.52 -8.35 -12.42
C ASP A 187 7.24 -7.66 -13.56
N GLN A 188 7.97 -6.57 -13.27
CA GLN A 188 8.75 -5.83 -14.26
C GLN A 188 10.13 -6.43 -14.53
N ILE A 189 10.68 -7.22 -13.58
CA ILE A 189 12.06 -7.72 -13.67
C ILE A 189 12.16 -9.25 -13.75
N ARG A 190 11.07 -9.97 -13.51
CA ARG A 190 11.10 -11.44 -13.49
C ARG A 190 11.42 -12.09 -14.82
N ASP A 191 11.10 -11.42 -15.94
CA ASP A 191 11.32 -11.91 -17.29
C ASP A 191 12.08 -10.84 -18.11
N VAL A 192 13.38 -11.03 -18.27
CA VAL A 192 14.27 -10.08 -18.94
C VAL A 192 14.91 -10.73 -20.16
N MET A 193 15.06 -9.97 -21.23
CA MET A 193 15.70 -10.43 -22.47
C MET A 193 16.85 -9.49 -22.86
N ILE A 194 18.03 -10.07 -23.05
CA ILE A 194 19.21 -9.40 -23.56
C ILE A 194 19.46 -9.88 -24.99
N ASN A 195 19.54 -8.95 -25.95
CA ASN A 195 19.76 -9.25 -27.35
C ASN A 195 21.22 -9.01 -27.75
N PHE A 196 21.75 -9.86 -28.62
CA PHE A 196 23.15 -9.82 -29.08
C PHE A 196 23.29 -9.51 -30.54
N HIS A 197 24.39 -8.86 -30.88
CA HIS A 197 24.78 -8.69 -32.28
C HIS A 197 25.11 -10.02 -32.98
N LEU A 198 25.16 -10.01 -34.28
CA LEU A 198 25.50 -11.18 -35.09
C LEU A 198 26.91 -11.69 -34.72
N GLY A 199 26.98 -12.95 -34.32
CA GLY A 199 28.24 -13.59 -33.90
C GLY A 199 28.82 -13.14 -32.54
N GLY A 200 28.25 -12.12 -31.92
CA GLY A 200 28.73 -11.55 -30.64
C GLY A 200 28.11 -12.18 -29.43
N ALA A 201 28.84 -12.04 -28.33
CA ALA A 201 28.40 -12.35 -26.92
C ALA A 201 28.73 -11.21 -25.96
N GLU A 202 29.02 -10.02 -26.47
CA GLU A 202 29.41 -8.87 -25.66
C GLU A 202 28.19 -8.15 -25.11
N LEU A 203 28.24 -7.77 -23.82
CA LEU A 203 27.22 -7.00 -23.12
C LEU A 203 27.43 -5.50 -23.37
N THR A 204 26.39 -4.81 -23.77
CA THR A 204 26.37 -3.33 -23.82
C THR A 204 26.30 -2.73 -22.41
N GLN A 205 26.47 -1.41 -22.30
CA GLN A 205 26.29 -0.74 -21.00
C GLN A 205 24.84 -0.85 -20.52
N ALA A 206 23.86 -0.71 -21.40
CA ALA A 206 22.44 -0.87 -21.04
C ALA A 206 22.12 -2.28 -20.52
N ASP A 207 22.72 -3.33 -21.11
CA ASP A 207 22.58 -4.69 -20.62
C ASP A 207 23.16 -4.85 -19.20
N ARG A 208 24.32 -4.25 -18.97
CA ARG A 208 24.97 -4.26 -17.65
C ARG A 208 24.13 -3.54 -16.61
N ASP A 209 23.58 -2.38 -16.92
CA ASP A 209 22.70 -1.62 -16.02
C ASP A 209 21.44 -2.45 -15.67
N GLN A 210 20.91 -3.18 -16.65
CA GLN A 210 19.77 -4.08 -16.42
C GLN A 210 20.14 -5.29 -15.55
N LEU A 211 21.32 -5.88 -15.78
CA LEU A 211 21.84 -6.97 -14.94
C LEU A 211 22.15 -6.51 -13.52
N ASP A 212 22.70 -5.30 -13.34
CA ASP A 212 22.90 -4.71 -12.02
C ASP A 212 21.59 -4.56 -11.25
N LEU A 213 20.52 -4.19 -11.96
CA LEU A 213 19.20 -4.08 -11.35
C LEU A 213 18.63 -5.45 -10.94
N ILE A 214 18.84 -6.50 -11.76
CA ILE A 214 18.47 -7.89 -11.42
C ILE A 214 19.22 -8.33 -10.15
N VAL A 215 20.54 -8.12 -10.09
CA VAL A 215 21.34 -8.48 -8.92
C VAL A 215 20.84 -7.77 -7.66
N ARG A 216 20.62 -6.44 -7.75
CA ARG A 216 20.10 -5.66 -6.61
C ARG A 216 18.71 -6.13 -6.18
N TYR A 217 17.84 -6.45 -7.13
CA TYR A 217 16.49 -6.96 -6.84
C TYR A 217 16.57 -8.31 -6.11
N THR A 218 17.38 -9.25 -6.60
CA THR A 218 17.57 -10.57 -5.98
C THR A 218 18.07 -10.47 -4.54
N TYR A 219 18.96 -9.51 -4.25
CA TYR A 219 19.39 -9.25 -2.87
C TYR A 219 18.30 -8.65 -1.98
N ALA A 220 17.45 -7.82 -2.55
CA ALA A 220 16.39 -7.16 -1.80
C ALA A 220 15.19 -8.08 -1.53
N ASP A 221 15.02 -9.12 -2.36
CA ASP A 221 13.87 -10.04 -2.33
C ASP A 221 14.31 -11.47 -2.01
N PRO A 222 14.25 -11.89 -0.74
CA PRO A 222 14.65 -13.23 -0.32
C PRO A 222 13.71 -14.34 -0.83
N GLU A 223 12.54 -13.99 -1.39
CA GLU A 223 11.64 -14.96 -2.00
C GLU A 223 12.15 -15.45 -3.37
N VAL A 224 13.09 -14.72 -4.01
CA VAL A 224 13.73 -15.16 -5.25
C VAL A 224 14.72 -16.28 -4.93
N ILE A 225 14.44 -17.48 -5.40
CA ILE A 225 15.23 -18.68 -5.13
C ILE A 225 15.97 -19.22 -6.34
N VAL A 226 15.59 -18.79 -7.56
CA VAL A 226 16.23 -19.22 -8.81
C VAL A 226 16.29 -18.06 -9.80
N VAL A 227 17.44 -17.94 -10.46
CA VAL A 227 17.68 -17.07 -11.63
C VAL A 227 18.09 -17.95 -12.81
N MET A 228 17.15 -18.23 -13.69
CA MET A 228 17.38 -19.02 -14.90
C MET A 228 17.99 -18.14 -16.00
N VAL A 229 19.06 -18.61 -16.63
CA VAL A 229 19.78 -17.92 -17.72
C VAL A 229 19.84 -18.83 -18.94
N ASP A 230 19.02 -18.55 -19.95
CA ASP A 230 18.88 -19.38 -21.13
C ASP A 230 19.47 -18.69 -22.35
N GLY A 231 20.57 -19.23 -22.88
CA GLY A 231 21.24 -18.72 -24.07
C GLY A 231 20.67 -19.29 -25.37
N HIS A 232 20.46 -18.40 -26.36
CA HIS A 232 19.94 -18.75 -27.68
C HIS A 232 20.75 -18.13 -28.83
N SER A 233 20.71 -18.77 -30.00
CA SER A 233 21.22 -18.24 -31.24
C SER A 233 20.12 -18.16 -32.28
N ASP A 234 20.36 -17.43 -33.35
CA ASP A 234 19.60 -17.57 -34.61
C ASP A 234 19.98 -18.86 -35.36
N ALA A 235 19.36 -19.13 -36.52
CA ALA A 235 19.61 -20.31 -37.32
C ALA A 235 20.72 -20.09 -38.37
N SER A 236 21.53 -19.02 -38.27
CA SER A 236 22.67 -18.79 -39.16
C SER A 236 23.87 -19.62 -38.73
N GLY A 237 24.48 -20.36 -39.62
CA GLY A 237 25.63 -21.23 -39.30
C GLY A 237 25.27 -22.66 -38.93
N THR A 238 26.26 -23.43 -38.45
CA THR A 238 26.06 -24.84 -38.09
C THR A 238 25.42 -25.01 -36.70
N ARG A 239 24.80 -26.15 -36.46
CA ARG A 239 24.23 -26.46 -35.14
C ARG A 239 25.29 -26.43 -34.02
N ARG A 240 26.52 -26.84 -34.30
CA ARG A 240 27.63 -26.85 -33.36
C ARG A 240 28.00 -25.41 -33.01
N ASP A 241 28.23 -24.56 -34.01
CA ASP A 241 28.64 -23.15 -33.77
C ASP A 241 27.54 -22.38 -33.03
N ASN A 242 26.28 -22.63 -33.38
CA ASN A 242 25.13 -22.02 -32.71
C ASN A 242 25.00 -22.46 -31.24
N ARG A 243 25.31 -23.73 -30.92
CA ARG A 243 25.35 -24.21 -29.55
C ARG A 243 26.45 -23.54 -28.74
N GLU A 244 27.66 -23.45 -29.32
CA GLU A 244 28.81 -22.78 -28.68
C GLU A 244 28.58 -21.28 -28.50
N LEU A 245 27.99 -20.60 -29.50
CA LEU A 245 27.65 -19.17 -29.37
C LEU A 245 26.60 -18.92 -28.31
N SER A 246 25.59 -19.77 -28.20
CA SER A 246 24.56 -19.64 -27.15
C SER A 246 25.14 -19.89 -25.76
N SER A 247 26.12 -20.79 -25.60
CA SER A 247 26.86 -20.98 -24.36
C SER A 247 27.62 -19.70 -23.99
N ARG A 248 28.46 -19.18 -24.90
CA ARG A 248 29.24 -17.95 -24.64
C ARG A 248 28.37 -16.76 -24.25
N ARG A 249 27.15 -16.63 -24.78
CA ARG A 249 26.20 -15.58 -24.38
C ARG A 249 25.67 -15.79 -22.97
N ALA A 250 25.26 -17.04 -22.65
CA ALA A 250 24.80 -17.37 -21.31
C ALA A 250 25.92 -17.19 -20.26
N ASP A 251 27.14 -17.61 -20.63
CA ASP A 251 28.32 -17.46 -19.79
C ASP A 251 28.62 -15.98 -19.51
N ALA A 252 28.61 -15.11 -20.55
CA ALA A 252 28.85 -13.68 -20.39
C ALA A 252 27.85 -13.00 -19.42
N VAL A 253 26.57 -13.39 -19.46
CA VAL A 253 25.55 -12.89 -18.54
C VAL A 253 25.79 -13.45 -17.13
N THR A 254 26.02 -14.75 -17.02
CA THR A 254 26.25 -15.44 -15.75
C THR A 254 27.50 -14.89 -15.03
N GLU A 255 28.63 -14.81 -15.73
CA GLU A 255 29.90 -14.30 -15.20
C GLU A 255 29.77 -12.84 -14.75
N TYR A 256 29.02 -12.02 -15.48
CA TYR A 256 28.75 -10.65 -15.09
C TYR A 256 27.98 -10.58 -13.76
N MET A 257 26.88 -11.35 -13.63
CA MET A 257 26.08 -11.36 -12.40
C MET A 257 26.87 -11.90 -11.19
N LEU A 258 27.69 -12.95 -11.42
CA LEU A 258 28.60 -13.49 -10.38
C LEU A 258 29.64 -12.44 -9.95
N ALA A 259 30.22 -11.70 -10.90
CA ALA A 259 31.18 -10.63 -10.61
C ALA A 259 30.54 -9.46 -9.84
N ARG A 260 29.22 -9.29 -9.91
CA ARG A 260 28.44 -8.34 -9.12
C ARG A 260 27.99 -8.89 -7.77
N GLY A 261 28.39 -10.14 -7.45
CA GLY A 261 28.17 -10.79 -6.16
C GLY A 261 26.95 -11.70 -6.11
N MET A 262 26.18 -11.90 -7.18
CA MET A 262 25.06 -12.84 -7.16
C MET A 262 25.54 -14.23 -6.72
N PRO A 263 24.86 -14.87 -5.73
CA PRO A 263 25.21 -16.20 -5.30
C PRO A 263 25.09 -17.22 -6.43
N GLN A 264 26.12 -18.05 -6.61
CA GLN A 264 26.16 -19.04 -7.70
C GLN A 264 25.04 -20.07 -7.57
N GLU A 265 24.65 -20.41 -6.36
CA GLU A 265 23.55 -21.35 -6.06
C GLU A 265 22.18 -20.89 -6.56
N LEU A 266 21.99 -19.59 -6.78
CA LEU A 266 20.75 -19.06 -7.34
C LEU A 266 20.71 -19.13 -8.86
N ILE A 267 21.87 -19.28 -9.55
CA ILE A 267 21.95 -19.21 -11.01
C ILE A 267 21.88 -20.60 -11.61
N VAL A 268 20.89 -20.80 -12.50
CA VAL A 268 20.79 -21.98 -13.38
C VAL A 268 21.01 -21.53 -14.82
N SER A 269 22.20 -21.81 -15.37
CA SER A 269 22.54 -21.43 -16.74
C SER A 269 22.38 -22.60 -17.71
N GLN A 270 21.70 -22.35 -18.83
CA GLN A 270 21.49 -23.30 -19.92
C GLN A 270 21.73 -22.65 -21.28
N TYR A 271 21.98 -23.48 -22.32
CA TYR A 271 22.15 -23.00 -23.68
C TYR A 271 21.51 -23.97 -24.68
N HIS A 272 20.82 -23.42 -25.65
CA HIS A 272 19.91 -24.14 -26.51
C HIS A 272 20.29 -24.08 -28.01
N GLY A 273 21.28 -23.24 -28.36
CA GLY A 273 21.57 -22.97 -29.78
C GLY A 273 20.34 -22.38 -30.48
N GLN A 274 20.02 -22.91 -31.65
CA GLN A 274 18.89 -22.45 -32.48
C GLN A 274 17.57 -23.17 -32.21
N ARG A 275 17.47 -24.00 -31.11
CA ARG A 275 16.34 -24.96 -30.96
C ARG A 275 14.99 -24.33 -30.63
N TYR A 276 14.99 -23.18 -29.94
CA TYR A 276 13.75 -22.53 -29.46
C TYR A 276 13.64 -21.11 -30.00
N PRO A 277 13.36 -20.95 -31.31
CA PRO A 277 13.17 -19.63 -31.89
C PRO A 277 11.85 -19.04 -31.44
N ILE A 278 11.86 -17.74 -31.13
CA ILE A 278 10.67 -16.96 -30.82
C ILE A 278 10.24 -16.05 -31.98
N ALA A 279 11.02 -16.01 -33.06
CA ALA A 279 10.73 -15.25 -34.27
C ALA A 279 11.20 -16.02 -35.50
N ASP A 280 10.71 -15.61 -36.71
CA ASP A 280 11.04 -16.28 -37.96
C ASP A 280 12.51 -16.03 -38.37
N ASN A 281 13.31 -17.08 -38.36
CA ASN A 281 14.73 -17.05 -38.76
C ASN A 281 14.97 -16.70 -40.24
N ARG A 282 13.96 -16.74 -41.11
CA ARG A 282 14.08 -16.33 -42.52
C ARG A 282 14.24 -14.82 -42.64
N THR A 283 13.75 -14.03 -41.72
CA THR A 283 13.85 -12.57 -41.71
C THR A 283 15.07 -12.09 -40.92
N ALA A 284 15.67 -10.98 -41.32
CA ALA A 284 16.78 -10.36 -40.59
C ALA A 284 16.33 -9.93 -39.16
N GLN A 285 15.12 -9.38 -39.03
CA GLN A 285 14.54 -8.97 -37.77
C GLN A 285 14.31 -10.17 -36.85
N GLY A 286 13.73 -11.26 -37.36
CA GLY A 286 13.48 -12.45 -36.54
C GLY A 286 14.78 -13.12 -36.07
N ARG A 287 15.82 -13.14 -36.90
CA ARG A 287 17.15 -13.59 -36.43
C ARG A 287 17.71 -12.69 -35.32
N ALA A 288 17.55 -11.37 -35.42
CA ALA A 288 17.97 -10.44 -34.38
C ALA A 288 17.25 -10.74 -33.04
N THR A 289 15.96 -11.00 -33.10
CA THR A 289 15.16 -11.37 -31.90
C THR A 289 15.60 -12.73 -31.34
N ASN A 290 16.00 -13.69 -32.18
CA ASN A 290 16.44 -15.02 -31.72
C ASN A 290 17.84 -15.00 -31.09
N ARG A 291 18.71 -14.02 -31.43
CA ARG A 291 20.01 -13.84 -30.77
C ARG A 291 19.86 -13.22 -29.39
N ARG A 292 19.49 -14.01 -28.41
CA ARG A 292 19.14 -13.54 -27.07
C ARG A 292 19.67 -14.41 -25.95
N VAL A 293 19.70 -13.84 -24.76
CA VAL A 293 19.65 -14.56 -23.48
C VAL A 293 18.36 -14.15 -22.81
N THR A 294 17.59 -15.13 -22.32
CA THR A 294 16.44 -14.87 -21.43
C THR A 294 16.85 -15.12 -20.00
N ILE A 295 16.48 -14.20 -19.11
CA ILE A 295 16.73 -14.30 -17.68
C ILE A 295 15.36 -14.34 -17.01
N LYS A 296 15.13 -15.36 -16.18
CA LYS A 296 13.87 -15.52 -15.48
C LYS A 296 14.14 -15.70 -14.00
N LEU A 297 13.51 -14.86 -13.17
CA LEU A 297 13.53 -14.97 -11.72
C LEU A 297 12.32 -15.80 -11.28
N GLU A 298 12.54 -16.75 -10.37
CA GLU A 298 11.47 -17.56 -9.79
C GLU A 298 11.46 -17.40 -8.27
N ARG A 299 10.27 -17.23 -7.70
CA ARG A 299 10.02 -17.18 -6.27
C ARG A 299 9.54 -18.53 -5.75
N GLU A 300 9.76 -18.80 -4.47
CA GLU A 300 9.32 -20.04 -3.82
C GLU A 300 7.82 -20.32 -3.99
N LEU A 301 6.99 -19.30 -3.90
CA LEU A 301 5.53 -19.40 -4.03
C LEU A 301 5.03 -19.73 -5.45
N GLU A 302 5.88 -19.58 -6.48
CA GLU A 302 5.53 -19.85 -7.89
C GLU A 302 5.87 -21.29 -8.30
N ILE A 303 6.67 -21.99 -7.53
CA ILE A 303 6.96 -23.40 -7.78
C ILE A 303 5.75 -24.22 -7.31
N LYS A 304 4.75 -24.39 -8.20
CA LYS A 304 3.68 -25.37 -7.95
C LYS A 304 4.28 -26.76 -7.87
N PRO A 305 4.07 -27.51 -6.77
CA PRO A 305 4.49 -28.90 -6.76
C PRO A 305 3.81 -29.65 -7.91
N LEU A 306 4.61 -30.36 -8.70
CA LEU A 306 4.17 -31.22 -9.82
C LEU A 306 3.59 -32.55 -9.30
N PHE A 307 2.62 -32.47 -8.33
CA PHE A 307 1.94 -33.67 -7.82
C PHE A 307 0.43 -33.44 -7.76
#